data_ce69137d1280122a9006315617e858c8
#
_entry.id   ce69137d1280122a9006315617e858c8
#
_cell.length_a   1.000
_cell.length_b   1.000
_cell.length_c   1.000
_cell.angle_alpha   90.00
_cell.angle_beta   90.00
_cell.angle_gamma   90.00
#
_symmetry.space_group_name_H-M   'P 1'
#
loop_
_entity.id
_entity.type
_entity.pdbx_description
1 polymer ?
#
loop_
_entity_poly.entity_id
_entity_poly.type
_entity_poly.pdbx_seq_one_letter_code
_entity_poly.pdbx_strand_id
1 'polypeptide(L)'
;MDTRTILIIFILSFTTAGILNSLYFGLELKRYVSRTQVLDSSLAILRYKKMVANQMRAALVQIVLLATPVIAFVAGMMLEWFSGADLFIVIIPSLLIVAIALYFRGWEMMARTIPATDPEIEEERDAIVRIWLRKALPDW
;
A
#
# COMPACT_ATOMS: atom_id res chain seq x y z
N MET A 1 32.51 -4.81 -8.79
CA MET A 1 31.13 -5.20 -9.09
C MET A 1 30.73 -4.44 -10.33
N ASP A 2 30.21 -5.10 -11.35
CA ASP A 2 29.80 -4.43 -12.58
C ASP A 2 28.51 -3.63 -12.39
N THR A 3 28.26 -2.66 -13.27
CA THR A 3 27.12 -1.75 -13.19
C THR A 3 25.78 -2.50 -13.28
N ARG A 4 25.73 -3.58 -14.08
CA ARG A 4 24.54 -4.44 -14.21
C ARG A 4 24.18 -5.08 -12.86
N THR A 5 25.16 -5.66 -12.16
CA THR A 5 24.97 -6.28 -10.84
C THR A 5 24.48 -5.27 -9.81
N ILE A 6 25.04 -4.04 -9.80
CA ILE A 6 24.60 -2.97 -8.91
C ILE A 6 23.13 -2.65 -9.16
N LEU A 7 22.73 -2.54 -10.42
CA LEU A 7 21.35 -2.19 -10.80
C LEU A 7 20.37 -3.32 -10.45
N ILE A 8 20.76 -4.59 -10.60
CA ILE A 8 19.94 -5.74 -10.17
C ILE A 8 19.71 -5.68 -8.65
N ILE A 9 20.76 -5.46 -7.85
CA ILE A 9 20.65 -5.35 -6.39
C ILE A 9 19.74 -4.19 -6.01
N PHE A 10 19.85 -3.04 -6.70
CA PHE A 10 19.01 -1.88 -6.48
C PHE A 10 17.52 -2.22 -6.76
N ILE A 11 17.21 -2.83 -7.91
CA ILE A 11 15.86 -3.25 -8.29
C ILE A 11 15.29 -4.23 -7.26
N LEU A 12 16.05 -5.26 -6.89
CA LEU A 12 15.62 -6.26 -5.91
C LEU A 12 15.42 -5.66 -4.51
N SER A 13 16.23 -4.68 -4.12
CA SER A 13 16.06 -3.99 -2.83
C SER A 13 14.74 -3.21 -2.78
N PHE A 14 14.42 -2.44 -3.83
CA PHE A 14 13.17 -1.68 -3.90
C PHE A 14 11.95 -2.59 -4.00
N THR A 15 12.01 -3.64 -4.79
CA THR A 15 10.88 -4.60 -4.89
C THR A 15 10.67 -5.34 -3.58
N THR A 16 11.74 -5.75 -2.88
CA THR A 16 11.65 -6.35 -1.54
C THR A 16 11.02 -5.38 -0.54
N ALA A 17 11.45 -4.12 -0.53
CA ALA A 17 10.84 -3.08 0.31
C ALA A 17 9.35 -2.90 -0.01
N GLY A 18 8.97 -2.97 -1.30
CA GLY A 18 7.56 -2.93 -1.73
C GLY A 18 6.73 -4.10 -1.22
N ILE A 19 7.28 -5.32 -1.26
CA ILE A 19 6.63 -6.52 -0.70
C ILE A 19 6.43 -6.35 0.81
N LEU A 20 7.48 -5.94 1.54
CA LEU A 20 7.42 -5.74 2.98
C LEU A 20 6.43 -4.64 3.37
N ASN A 21 6.41 -3.52 2.63
CA ASN A 21 5.43 -2.45 2.83
C ASN A 21 4.00 -2.95 2.68
N SER A 22 3.70 -3.68 1.59
CA SER A 22 2.36 -4.23 1.34
C SER A 22 1.94 -5.23 2.42
N LEU A 23 2.83 -6.12 2.86
CA LEU A 23 2.56 -7.08 3.92
C LEU A 23 2.33 -6.39 5.26
N TYR A 24 3.21 -5.46 5.65
CA TYR A 24 3.13 -4.77 6.95
C TYR A 24 1.80 -4.02 7.09
N PHE A 25 1.47 -3.16 6.13
CA PHE A 25 0.25 -2.36 6.20
C PHE A 25 -1.01 -3.17 5.96
N GLY A 26 -0.96 -4.22 5.14
CA GLY A 26 -2.05 -5.19 5.00
C GLY A 26 -2.34 -5.93 6.32
N LEU A 27 -1.31 -6.37 7.03
CA LEU A 27 -1.45 -7.01 8.34
C LEU A 27 -1.93 -6.03 9.42
N GLU A 28 -1.45 -4.77 9.40
CA GLU A 28 -1.95 -3.71 10.29
C GLU A 28 -3.45 -3.49 10.09
N LEU A 29 -3.89 -3.36 8.84
CA LEU A 29 -5.29 -3.21 8.47
C LEU A 29 -6.13 -4.40 8.94
N LYS A 30 -5.69 -5.62 8.65
CA LYS A 30 -6.35 -6.85 9.10
C LYS A 30 -6.50 -6.90 10.63
N ARG A 31 -5.42 -6.58 11.36
CA ARG A 31 -5.44 -6.55 12.84
C ARG A 31 -6.41 -5.50 13.37
N TYR A 32 -6.44 -4.31 12.74
CA TYR A 32 -7.35 -3.25 13.12
C TYR A 32 -8.80 -3.69 12.97
N VAL A 33 -9.18 -4.16 11.77
CA VAL A 33 -10.55 -4.62 11.47
C VAL A 33 -10.98 -5.78 12.37
N SER A 34 -10.08 -6.74 12.63
CA SER A 34 -10.39 -7.89 13.50
C SER A 34 -10.63 -7.49 14.96
N ARG A 35 -10.11 -6.35 15.41
CA ARG A 35 -10.25 -5.86 16.79
C ARG A 35 -11.34 -4.81 16.96
N THR A 36 -11.71 -4.13 15.87
CA THR A 36 -12.67 -3.01 15.87
C THR A 36 -13.94 -3.46 15.17
N GLN A 37 -14.92 -3.93 15.94
CA GLN A 37 -16.21 -4.38 15.41
C GLN A 37 -17.20 -3.22 15.21
N VAL A 38 -17.08 -2.17 16.04
CA VAL A 38 -17.97 -1.00 16.06
C VAL A 38 -17.16 0.24 16.41
N LEU A 39 -17.54 1.37 15.84
CA LEU A 39 -17.03 2.69 16.23
C LEU A 39 -18.03 3.29 17.22
N ASP A 40 -17.67 3.30 18.50
CA ASP A 40 -18.56 3.62 19.63
C ASP A 40 -18.21 4.92 20.36
N SER A 41 -17.13 5.59 19.95
CA SER A 41 -16.63 6.76 20.68
C SER A 41 -15.76 7.67 19.79
N SER A 42 -15.60 8.91 20.21
CA SER A 42 -14.68 9.88 19.59
C SER A 42 -13.24 9.35 19.55
N LEU A 43 -12.83 8.56 20.55
CA LEU A 43 -11.52 7.92 20.58
C LEU A 43 -11.40 6.82 19.51
N ALA A 44 -12.47 6.07 19.27
CA ALA A 44 -12.52 5.06 18.20
C ALA A 44 -12.37 5.72 16.83
N ILE A 45 -13.04 6.85 16.59
CA ILE A 45 -12.90 7.65 15.37
C ILE A 45 -11.48 8.18 15.19
N LEU A 46 -10.83 8.68 16.24
CA LEU A 46 -9.45 9.15 16.15
C LEU A 46 -8.48 8.01 15.78
N ARG A 47 -8.68 6.82 16.33
CA ARG A 47 -7.90 5.62 15.96
C ARG A 47 -8.17 5.21 14.51
N TYR A 48 -9.41 5.31 14.08
CA TYR A 48 -9.81 5.06 12.69
C TYR A 48 -9.14 6.04 11.72
N LYS A 49 -9.17 7.35 12.00
CA LYS A 49 -8.45 8.38 11.23
C LYS A 49 -6.96 8.06 11.11
N LYS A 50 -6.32 7.70 12.23
CA LYS A 50 -4.89 7.34 12.24
C LYS A 50 -4.61 6.13 11.36
N MET A 51 -5.43 5.10 11.45
CA MET A 51 -5.30 3.89 10.61
C MET A 51 -5.45 4.26 9.14
N VAL A 52 -6.47 5.00 8.75
CA VAL A 52 -6.69 5.44 7.36
C VAL A 52 -5.53 6.30 6.86
N ALA A 53 -5.03 7.25 7.66
CA ALA A 53 -3.88 8.07 7.31
C ALA A 53 -2.62 7.22 7.04
N ASN A 54 -2.38 6.19 7.84
CA ASN A 54 -1.28 5.25 7.63
C ASN A 54 -1.44 4.48 6.31
N GLN A 55 -2.65 3.99 6.02
CA GLN A 55 -2.93 3.28 4.76
C GLN A 55 -2.73 4.19 3.54
N MET A 56 -3.18 5.44 3.59
CA MET A 56 -2.99 6.41 2.50
C MET A 56 -1.51 6.70 2.26
N ARG A 57 -0.73 6.93 3.32
CA ARG A 57 0.73 7.14 3.20
C ARG A 57 1.44 5.90 2.67
N ALA A 58 1.05 4.72 3.15
CA ALA A 58 1.61 3.46 2.67
C ALA A 58 1.34 3.24 1.17
N ALA A 59 0.16 3.63 0.67
CA ALA A 59 -0.17 3.56 -0.75
C ALA A 59 0.73 4.47 -1.60
N LEU A 60 1.03 5.70 -1.14
CA LEU A 60 1.96 6.59 -1.83
C LEU A 60 3.39 6.04 -1.85
N VAL A 61 3.87 5.53 -0.70
CA VAL A 61 5.18 4.87 -0.63
C VAL A 61 5.21 3.67 -1.58
N GLN A 62 4.13 2.89 -1.65
CA GLN A 62 4.02 1.75 -2.55
C GLN A 62 4.14 2.12 -4.03
N ILE A 63 3.55 3.26 -4.44
CA ILE A 63 3.69 3.76 -5.82
C ILE A 63 5.17 4.04 -6.13
N VAL A 64 5.90 4.70 -5.23
CA VAL A 64 7.33 4.96 -5.41
C VAL A 64 8.13 3.67 -5.47
N LEU A 65 7.86 2.71 -4.56
CA LEU A 65 8.55 1.43 -4.50
C LEU A 65 8.29 0.54 -5.74
N LEU A 66 7.16 0.73 -6.43
CA LEU A 66 6.85 0.04 -7.69
C LEU A 66 7.43 0.77 -8.91
N ALA A 67 7.30 2.10 -8.95
CA ALA A 67 7.76 2.89 -10.11
C ALA A 67 9.29 2.89 -10.24
N THR A 68 10.01 3.00 -9.14
CA THR A 68 11.47 3.09 -9.14
C THR A 68 12.17 1.89 -9.80
N PRO A 69 11.85 0.62 -9.46
CA PRO A 69 12.42 -0.55 -10.14
C PRO A 69 12.11 -0.60 -11.64
N VAL A 70 10.88 -0.22 -12.01
CA VAL A 70 10.47 -0.21 -13.43
C VAL A 70 11.29 0.82 -14.22
N ILE A 71 11.42 2.04 -13.68
CA ILE A 71 12.21 3.11 -14.30
C ILE A 71 13.68 2.69 -14.41
N ALA A 72 14.25 2.11 -13.34
CA ALA A 72 15.63 1.63 -13.32
C ALA A 72 15.85 0.52 -14.35
N PHE A 73 14.90 -0.41 -14.50
CA PHE A 73 14.96 -1.48 -15.49
C PHE A 73 14.92 -0.93 -16.92
N VAL A 74 13.99 0.00 -17.21
CA VAL A 74 13.87 0.64 -18.52
C VAL A 74 15.15 1.40 -18.87
N ALA A 75 15.71 2.15 -17.93
CA ALA A 75 16.99 2.84 -18.11
C ALA A 75 18.13 1.83 -18.40
N GLY A 76 18.17 0.72 -17.70
CA GLY A 76 19.13 -0.36 -17.93
C GLY A 76 18.99 -1.01 -19.32
N MET A 77 17.77 -1.14 -19.84
CA MET A 77 17.52 -1.60 -21.22
C MET A 77 18.04 -0.59 -22.24
N MET A 78 17.78 0.70 -22.02
CA MET A 78 18.28 1.77 -22.93
C MET A 78 19.81 1.84 -22.98
N LEU A 79 20.47 1.45 -21.90
CA LEU A 79 21.93 1.38 -21.80
C LEU A 79 22.52 0.01 -22.18
N GLU A 80 21.68 -0.89 -22.72
CA GLU A 80 22.05 -2.26 -23.14
C GLU A 80 22.57 -3.15 -22.00
N TRP A 81 22.31 -2.79 -20.73
CA TRP A 81 22.68 -3.61 -19.56
C TRP A 81 21.68 -4.74 -19.30
N PHE A 82 20.44 -4.59 -19.75
CA PHE A 82 19.36 -5.56 -19.67
C PHE A 82 18.81 -5.91 -21.03
N SER A 83 18.31 -7.12 -21.16
CA SER A 83 17.57 -7.62 -22.32
C SER A 83 16.11 -7.89 -21.94
N GLY A 84 15.28 -8.18 -22.95
CA GLY A 84 13.90 -8.60 -22.71
C GLY A 84 13.80 -9.90 -21.86
N ALA A 85 14.84 -10.75 -21.91
CA ALA A 85 14.91 -11.96 -21.08
C ALA A 85 15.06 -11.64 -19.58
N ASP A 86 15.56 -10.46 -19.21
CA ASP A 86 15.74 -10.04 -17.80
C ASP A 86 14.46 -9.47 -17.19
N LEU A 87 13.39 -9.32 -17.95
CA LEU A 87 12.13 -8.68 -17.54
C LEU A 87 11.48 -9.35 -16.31
N PHE A 88 11.75 -10.65 -16.09
CA PHE A 88 11.26 -11.39 -14.93
C PHE A 88 11.74 -10.78 -13.58
N ILE A 89 12.88 -10.09 -13.57
CA ILE A 89 13.45 -9.43 -12.35
C ILE A 89 12.48 -8.38 -11.79
N VAL A 90 11.69 -7.73 -12.65
CA VAL A 90 10.69 -6.73 -12.25
C VAL A 90 9.29 -7.30 -12.21
N ILE A 91 8.90 -8.13 -13.19
CA ILE A 91 7.54 -8.65 -13.31
C ILE A 91 7.18 -9.55 -12.13
N ILE A 92 8.02 -10.51 -11.75
CA ILE A 92 7.67 -11.48 -10.70
C ILE A 92 7.42 -10.78 -9.36
N PRO A 93 8.32 -9.90 -8.85
CA PRO A 93 8.06 -9.18 -7.60
C PRO A 93 6.85 -8.25 -7.70
N SER A 94 6.62 -7.59 -8.85
CA SER A 94 5.47 -6.72 -9.04
C SER A 94 4.15 -7.49 -8.98
N LEU A 95 4.08 -8.66 -9.61
CA LEU A 95 2.90 -9.54 -9.52
C LEU A 95 2.66 -10.02 -8.09
N LEU A 96 3.71 -10.31 -7.34
CA LEU A 96 3.60 -10.69 -5.93
C LEU A 96 3.01 -9.54 -5.09
N ILE A 97 3.46 -8.30 -5.31
CA ILE A 97 2.90 -7.11 -4.64
C ILE A 97 1.40 -6.96 -4.96
N VAL A 98 1.02 -7.13 -6.24
CA VAL A 98 -0.39 -7.07 -6.66
C VAL A 98 -1.20 -8.19 -5.99
N ALA A 99 -0.68 -9.41 -5.94
CA ALA A 99 -1.35 -10.53 -5.28
C ALA A 99 -1.58 -10.27 -3.78
N ILE A 100 -0.58 -9.69 -3.09
CA ILE A 100 -0.70 -9.28 -1.68
C ILE A 100 -1.79 -8.20 -1.53
N ALA A 101 -1.79 -7.18 -2.39
CA ALA A 101 -2.78 -6.11 -2.37
C ALA A 101 -4.20 -6.66 -2.59
N LEU A 102 -4.39 -7.57 -3.53
CA LEU A 102 -5.67 -8.23 -3.78
C LEU A 102 -6.12 -9.09 -2.59
N TYR A 103 -5.20 -9.79 -1.93
CA TYR A 103 -5.51 -10.55 -0.71
C TYR A 103 -6.05 -9.65 0.41
N PHE A 104 -5.47 -8.46 0.61
CA PHE A 104 -5.91 -7.54 1.66
C PHE A 104 -7.10 -6.66 1.27
N ARG A 105 -7.51 -6.63 0.00
CA ARG A 105 -8.63 -5.82 -0.49
C ARG A 105 -9.95 -6.08 0.26
N GLY A 106 -10.21 -7.33 0.63
CA GLY A 106 -11.40 -7.67 1.41
C GLY A 106 -11.41 -6.98 2.78
N TRP A 107 -10.26 -6.90 3.44
CA TRP A 107 -10.12 -6.22 4.73
C TRP A 107 -10.26 -4.70 4.61
N GLU A 108 -9.80 -4.13 3.50
CA GLU A 108 -10.01 -2.72 3.21
C GLU A 108 -11.50 -2.39 3.02
N MET A 109 -12.24 -3.23 2.30
CA MET A 109 -13.68 -3.08 2.16
C MET A 109 -14.41 -3.18 3.50
N MET A 110 -14.03 -4.15 4.35
CA MET A 110 -14.57 -4.27 5.71
C MET A 110 -14.25 -3.05 6.58
N ALA A 111 -13.03 -2.50 6.48
CA ALA A 111 -12.66 -1.29 7.21
C ALA A 111 -13.53 -0.08 6.86
N ARG A 112 -13.94 0.05 5.60
CA ARG A 112 -14.79 1.15 5.13
C ARG A 112 -16.24 1.06 5.61
N THR A 113 -16.68 -0.13 6.03
CA THR A 113 -18.06 -0.42 6.41
C THR A 113 -18.19 -0.79 7.89
N ILE A 114 -17.20 -0.48 8.74
CA ILE A 114 -17.30 -0.69 10.18
C ILE A 114 -18.51 0.08 10.72
N PRO A 115 -19.48 -0.58 11.39
CA PRO A 115 -20.68 0.09 11.88
C PRO A 115 -20.32 1.13 12.97
N ALA A 116 -21.12 2.17 13.06
CA ALA A 116 -21.06 3.19 14.10
C ALA A 116 -22.27 3.08 15.02
N THR A 117 -22.14 3.45 16.30
CA THR A 117 -23.24 3.41 17.27
C THR A 117 -24.18 4.59 17.12
N ASP A 118 -23.63 5.75 16.76
CA ASP A 118 -24.38 7.01 16.67
C ASP A 118 -24.34 7.60 15.26
N PRO A 119 -25.40 8.29 14.81
CA PRO A 119 -25.44 8.94 13.50
C PRO A 119 -24.30 9.96 13.29
N GLU A 120 -23.88 10.67 14.34
CA GLU A 120 -22.79 11.64 14.29
C GLU A 120 -21.44 10.94 14.00
N ILE A 121 -21.18 9.81 14.67
CA ILE A 121 -19.98 8.98 14.44
C ILE A 121 -20.02 8.36 13.04
N GLU A 122 -21.20 7.99 12.57
CA GLU A 122 -21.39 7.45 11.22
C GLU A 122 -21.08 8.49 10.14
N GLU A 123 -21.57 9.72 10.31
CA GLU A 123 -21.28 10.82 9.38
C GLU A 123 -19.79 11.12 9.31
N GLU A 124 -19.11 11.14 10.48
CA GLU A 124 -17.66 11.35 10.55
C GLU A 124 -16.88 10.20 9.90
N ARG A 125 -17.27 8.94 10.13
CA ARG A 125 -16.71 7.78 9.43
C ARG A 125 -16.85 7.93 7.92
N ASP A 126 -18.02 8.29 7.43
CA ASP A 126 -18.28 8.42 5.99
C ASP A 126 -17.50 9.58 5.37
N ALA A 127 -17.28 10.66 6.11
CA ALA A 127 -16.39 11.74 5.69
C ALA A 127 -14.94 11.26 5.53
N ILE A 128 -14.43 10.48 6.49
CA ILE A 128 -13.08 9.89 6.43
C ILE A 128 -12.97 8.93 5.24
N VAL A 129 -13.96 8.06 5.01
CA VAL A 129 -13.98 7.12 3.88
C VAL A 129 -13.99 7.86 2.54
N ARG A 130 -14.74 8.96 2.43
CA ARG A 130 -14.73 9.81 1.22
C ARG A 130 -13.34 10.39 0.92
N ILE A 131 -12.63 10.83 1.94
CA ILE A 131 -11.25 11.34 1.81
C ILE A 131 -10.33 10.20 1.38
N TRP A 132 -10.40 9.03 2.04
CA TRP A 132 -9.61 7.85 1.68
C TRP A 132 -9.77 7.43 0.23
N LEU A 133 -11.01 7.52 -0.32
CA LEU A 133 -11.31 7.13 -1.69
C LEU A 133 -10.93 8.16 -2.75
N ARG A 134 -10.87 9.44 -2.38
CA ARG A 134 -10.75 10.54 -3.36
C ARG A 134 -9.44 11.29 -3.30
N LYS A 135 -8.73 11.23 -2.19
CA LYS A 135 -7.49 11.99 -1.98
C LYS A 135 -6.29 11.06 -1.83
N ALA A 136 -5.12 11.54 -2.24
CA ALA A 136 -3.87 10.80 -2.08
C ALA A 136 -3.32 10.90 -0.64
N LEU A 137 -3.65 11.98 0.07
CA LEU A 137 -3.22 12.23 1.44
C LEU A 137 -4.39 12.70 2.31
N PRO A 138 -4.37 12.39 3.63
CA PRO A 138 -5.35 12.92 4.57
C PRO A 138 -5.17 14.43 4.72
N ASP A 139 -6.27 15.14 4.85
CA ASP A 139 -6.33 16.60 5.00
C ASP A 139 -7.12 17.05 6.24
N TRP A 140 -7.19 16.17 7.25
CA TRP A 140 -7.72 16.46 8.59
C TRP A 140 -6.62 16.68 9.60
#